data_07cd52e2dd1b7f0c9f3ca29a33907ad9
#
_entry.id   07cd52e2dd1b7f0c9f3ca29a33907ad9
#
_cell.length_a   1.000
_cell.length_b   1.000
_cell.length_c   1.000
_cell.angle_alpha   90.00
_cell.angle_beta   90.00
_cell.angle_gamma   90.00
#
_symmetry.space_group_name_H-M   'P 1'
#
loop_
_entity.id
_entity.type
_entity.pdbx_description
1 polymer ?
#
loop_
_entity_poly.entity_id
_entity_poly.type
_entity_poly.pdbx_seq_one_letter_code
_entity_poly.pdbx_strand_id
1 'polypeptide(L)'
;MIFTSSIGAFKPSLEIGAYNISKLALLGLVRNVAAEFGPSGVRANAVCPGLVKTEFAKALYEDPKRAKIAEGMTALKRLGEPEDFRGVAVFLASKASEYMTGQAVTVCGGSNMWA
;
A
#
# COMPACT_ATOMS: atom_id res chain seq x y z
N MET A 1 -3.21 -7.32 -12.76
CA MET A 1 -2.71 -5.94 -12.58
C MET A 1 -2.47 -5.67 -11.09
N ILE A 2 -1.40 -4.96 -10.76
CA ILE A 2 -1.08 -4.58 -9.37
C ILE A 2 -0.95 -3.06 -9.33
N PHE A 3 -1.74 -2.41 -8.47
CA PHE A 3 -1.73 -0.97 -8.29
C PHE A 3 -1.07 -0.61 -6.96
N THR A 4 -0.25 0.42 -6.93
CA THR A 4 0.36 0.91 -5.70
C THR A 4 -0.46 2.06 -5.12
N SER A 5 -1.25 1.76 -4.09
CA SER A 5 -1.97 2.75 -3.29
C SER A 5 -1.13 3.18 -2.07
N SER A 6 -1.73 3.31 -0.92
CA SER A 6 -1.08 3.71 0.33
C SER A 6 -2.00 3.42 1.52
N ILE A 7 -1.45 3.28 2.71
CA ILE A 7 -2.26 3.34 3.94
C ILE A 7 -2.95 4.69 4.10
N GLY A 8 -2.45 5.75 3.45
CA GLY A 8 -3.12 7.06 3.37
C GLY A 8 -4.50 7.01 2.71
N ALA A 9 -4.82 5.94 1.96
CA ALA A 9 -6.16 5.71 1.45
C ALA A 9 -7.19 5.38 2.56
N PHE A 10 -6.73 4.91 3.72
CA PHE A 10 -7.59 4.42 4.80
C PHE A 10 -7.65 5.38 6.00
N LYS A 11 -6.67 6.24 6.15
CA LYS A 11 -6.62 7.17 7.27
C LYS A 11 -6.17 8.56 6.84
N PRO A 12 -6.71 9.61 7.47
CA PRO A 12 -6.28 10.97 7.16
C PRO A 12 -4.84 11.21 7.62
N SER A 13 -4.16 12.09 6.92
CA SER A 13 -2.85 12.60 7.30
C SER A 13 -2.84 14.10 7.05
N LEU A 14 -2.33 14.86 8.00
CA LEU A 14 -2.23 16.32 7.85
C LEU A 14 -1.26 16.66 6.71
N GLU A 15 -1.54 17.76 6.02
CA GLU A 15 -0.69 18.37 4.98
C GLU A 15 -0.60 17.58 3.65
N ILE A 16 -1.10 16.34 3.59
CA ILE A 16 -1.08 15.48 2.39
C ILE A 16 -2.46 14.99 1.96
N GLY A 17 -3.51 15.79 2.17
CA GLY A 17 -4.88 15.40 1.86
C GLY A 17 -5.11 15.03 0.39
N ALA A 18 -4.57 15.80 -0.55
CA ALA A 18 -4.70 15.51 -1.98
C ALA A 18 -4.06 14.16 -2.36
N TYR A 19 -2.90 13.85 -1.78
CA TYR A 19 -2.25 12.55 -1.94
C TYR A 19 -3.15 11.41 -1.43
N ASN A 20 -3.68 11.53 -0.22
CA ASN A 20 -4.55 10.52 0.37
C ASN A 20 -5.81 10.28 -0.47
N ILE A 21 -6.43 11.37 -0.97
CA ILE A 21 -7.60 11.29 -1.86
C ILE A 21 -7.23 10.55 -3.15
N SER A 22 -6.10 10.86 -3.76
CA SER A 22 -5.63 10.18 -4.98
C SER A 22 -5.42 8.69 -4.77
N LYS A 23 -4.88 8.31 -3.61
CA LYS A 23 -4.63 6.90 -3.26
C LYS A 23 -5.91 6.13 -2.94
N LEU A 24 -6.91 6.79 -2.36
CA LEU A 24 -8.24 6.22 -2.18
C LEU A 24 -8.95 6.01 -3.53
N ALA A 25 -8.84 6.98 -4.44
CA ALA A 25 -9.40 6.87 -5.78
C ALA A 25 -8.86 5.66 -6.55
N LEU A 26 -7.57 5.30 -6.36
CA LEU A 26 -6.99 4.08 -6.94
C LEU A 26 -7.70 2.81 -6.47
N LEU A 27 -8.18 2.75 -5.24
CA LEU A 27 -8.92 1.58 -4.76
C LEU A 27 -10.27 1.44 -5.46
N GLY A 28 -10.92 2.56 -5.78
CA GLY A 28 -12.12 2.58 -6.62
C GLY A 28 -11.83 2.05 -8.02
N LEU A 29 -10.73 2.52 -8.64
CA LEU A 29 -10.29 2.06 -9.95
C LEU A 29 -10.01 0.55 -9.95
N VAL A 30 -9.29 0.04 -8.96
CA VAL A 30 -8.98 -1.40 -8.81
C VAL A 30 -10.26 -2.24 -8.81
N ARG A 31 -11.27 -1.83 -8.05
CA ARG A 31 -12.56 -2.53 -7.97
C ARG A 31 -13.29 -2.53 -9.30
N ASN A 32 -13.32 -1.40 -10.00
CA ASN A 32 -13.97 -1.30 -11.31
C ASN A 32 -13.25 -2.16 -12.36
N VAL A 33 -11.92 -2.12 -12.42
CA VAL A 33 -11.13 -2.97 -13.31
C VAL A 33 -11.37 -4.45 -13.01
N ALA A 34 -11.38 -4.83 -11.74
CA ALA A 34 -11.63 -6.21 -11.33
C ALA A 34 -13.02 -6.69 -11.76
N ALA A 35 -14.06 -5.86 -11.57
CA ALA A 35 -15.44 -6.21 -11.91
C ALA A 35 -15.65 -6.26 -13.44
N GLU A 36 -15.14 -5.26 -14.16
CA GLU A 36 -15.36 -5.12 -15.58
C GLU A 36 -14.59 -6.15 -16.42
N PHE A 37 -13.32 -6.39 -16.05
CA PHE A 37 -12.42 -7.27 -16.81
C PHE A 37 -12.20 -8.66 -16.19
N GLY A 38 -12.79 -8.93 -15.02
CA GLY A 38 -12.78 -10.25 -14.39
C GLY A 38 -13.28 -11.37 -15.31
N PRO A 39 -14.41 -11.19 -16.05
CA PRO A 39 -14.87 -12.19 -17.00
C PRO A 39 -13.89 -12.49 -18.13
N SER A 40 -12.97 -11.58 -18.42
CA SER A 40 -11.90 -11.77 -19.41
C SER A 40 -10.60 -12.35 -18.80
N GLY A 41 -10.65 -12.80 -17.54
CA GLY A 41 -9.50 -13.38 -16.86
C GLY A 41 -8.48 -12.38 -16.31
N VAL A 42 -8.84 -11.09 -16.24
CA VAL A 42 -7.98 -10.05 -15.66
C VAL A 42 -8.27 -9.92 -14.16
N ARG A 43 -7.23 -10.04 -13.36
CA ARG A 43 -7.28 -9.72 -11.93
C ARG A 43 -6.62 -8.37 -11.67
N ALA A 44 -7.19 -7.59 -10.78
CA ALA A 44 -6.67 -6.29 -10.35
C ALA A 44 -6.71 -6.19 -8.83
N ASN A 45 -5.54 -5.97 -8.22
CA ASN A 45 -5.42 -5.79 -6.77
C ASN A 45 -4.52 -4.58 -6.48
N ALA A 46 -4.64 -4.02 -5.31
CA ALA A 46 -3.77 -2.95 -4.83
C ALA A 46 -2.85 -3.44 -3.72
N VAL A 47 -1.64 -2.91 -3.68
CA VAL A 47 -0.77 -2.93 -2.52
C VAL A 47 -0.84 -1.56 -1.86
N CYS A 48 -1.00 -1.54 -0.54
CA CYS A 48 -1.10 -0.33 0.26
C CYS A 48 0.08 -0.26 1.25
N PRO A 49 1.21 0.33 0.83
CA PRO A 49 2.38 0.47 1.69
C PRO A 49 2.14 1.43 2.86
N GLY A 50 2.81 1.15 3.98
CA GLY A 50 3.11 2.14 5.01
C GLY A 50 4.28 3.04 4.58
N LEU A 51 4.97 3.62 5.55
CA LEU A 51 6.18 4.41 5.26
C LEU A 51 7.34 3.48 4.91
N VAL A 52 7.86 3.64 3.70
CA VAL A 52 8.94 2.83 3.12
C VAL A 52 10.12 3.74 2.80
N LYS A 53 11.33 3.29 3.09
CA LYS A 53 12.57 4.03 2.78
C LYS A 53 12.82 4.04 1.27
N THR A 54 12.32 5.08 0.63
CA THR A 54 12.49 5.36 -0.80
C THR A 54 12.93 6.81 -0.97
N GLU A 55 13.50 7.17 -2.11
CA GLU A 55 13.82 8.57 -2.42
C GLU A 55 12.58 9.46 -2.37
N PHE A 56 11.43 8.95 -2.83
CA PHE A 56 10.16 9.67 -2.77
C PHE A 56 9.74 10.05 -1.34
N ALA A 57 9.97 9.15 -0.38
CA ALA A 57 9.60 9.34 1.02
C ALA A 57 10.71 9.94 1.90
N LYS A 58 11.87 10.26 1.32
CA LYS A 58 13.09 10.66 2.03
C LYS A 58 12.87 11.79 3.03
N ALA A 59 12.11 12.82 2.67
CA ALA A 59 11.80 13.95 3.56
C ALA A 59 11.07 13.53 4.85
N LEU A 60 10.41 12.38 4.86
CA LEU A 60 9.66 11.87 6.00
C LEU A 60 10.52 11.07 7.00
N TYR A 61 11.71 10.60 6.59
CA TYR A 61 12.58 9.77 7.43
C TYR A 61 14.05 10.23 7.47
N GLU A 62 14.43 11.23 6.67
CA GLU A 62 15.80 11.77 6.63
C GLU A 62 16.22 12.37 7.98
N ASP A 63 15.31 13.05 8.66
CA ASP A 63 15.52 13.50 10.03
C ASP A 63 15.40 12.32 11.00
N PRO A 64 16.46 12.01 11.80
CA PRO A 64 16.43 10.91 12.75
C PRO A 64 15.29 10.95 13.76
N LYS A 65 14.84 12.15 14.16
CA LYS A 65 13.70 12.32 15.08
C LYS A 65 12.39 11.91 14.43
N ARG A 66 12.17 12.32 13.17
CA ARG A 66 10.99 11.93 12.40
C ARG A 66 10.98 10.43 12.12
N ALA A 67 12.12 9.87 11.73
CA ALA A 67 12.28 8.44 11.50
C ALA A 67 11.90 7.64 12.75
N LYS A 68 12.43 8.03 13.93
CA LYS A 68 12.13 7.35 15.19
C LYS A 68 10.65 7.42 15.58
N ILE A 69 10.00 8.55 15.34
CA ILE A 69 8.55 8.68 15.57
C ILE A 69 7.79 7.74 14.64
N ALA A 70 8.12 7.72 13.36
CA ALA A 70 7.47 6.85 12.38
C ALA A 70 7.68 5.37 12.69
N GLU A 71 8.88 4.96 13.09
CA GLU A 71 9.17 3.60 13.56
C GLU A 71 8.33 3.24 14.79
N GLY A 72 8.21 4.17 15.73
CA GLY A 72 7.39 3.98 16.93
C GLY A 72 5.90 3.73 16.63
N MET A 73 5.40 4.25 15.51
CA MET A 73 4.01 4.07 15.05
C MET A 73 3.75 2.68 14.44
N THR A 74 4.78 1.93 14.11
CA THR A 74 4.63 0.56 13.60
C THR A 74 4.66 -0.46 14.73
N ALA A 75 3.94 -1.56 14.56
CA ALA A 75 4.03 -2.69 15.49
C ALA A 75 5.40 -3.37 15.41
N LEU A 76 6.00 -3.44 14.21
CA LEU A 76 7.30 -4.06 13.99
C LEU A 76 8.49 -3.16 14.36
N LYS A 77 8.23 -1.91 14.81
CA LYS A 77 9.22 -0.94 15.27
C LYS A 77 10.34 -0.65 14.26
N ARG A 78 10.00 -0.66 12.99
CA ARG A 78 10.88 -0.28 11.90
C ARG A 78 10.08 0.32 10.73
N LEU A 79 10.76 1.07 9.87
CA LEU A 79 10.22 1.46 8.57
C LEU A 79 10.28 0.29 7.59
N GLY A 80 9.44 0.34 6.56
CA GLY A 80 9.51 -0.61 5.46
C GLY A 80 10.74 -0.37 4.58
N GLU A 81 11.21 -1.43 3.97
CA GLU A 81 12.23 -1.41 2.92
C GLU A 81 11.60 -1.87 1.60
N PRO A 82 12.11 -1.47 0.42
CA PRO A 82 11.58 -1.94 -0.86
C PRO A 82 11.51 -3.47 -0.96
N GLU A 83 12.44 -4.16 -0.33
CA GLU A 83 12.52 -5.62 -0.27
C GLU A 83 11.30 -6.27 0.40
N ASP A 84 10.66 -5.58 1.33
CA ASP A 84 9.47 -6.09 2.03
C ASP A 84 8.27 -6.32 1.08
N PHE A 85 8.34 -5.78 -0.13
CA PHE A 85 7.25 -5.86 -1.12
C PHE A 85 7.46 -6.94 -2.18
N ARG A 86 8.62 -7.60 -2.21
CA ARG A 86 8.93 -8.63 -3.23
C ARG A 86 7.95 -9.79 -3.17
N GLY A 87 7.74 -10.33 -1.97
CA GLY A 87 6.86 -11.49 -1.77
C GLY A 87 5.40 -11.20 -2.15
N VAL A 88 4.84 -10.07 -1.73
CA VAL A 88 3.46 -9.71 -2.06
C VAL A 88 3.28 -9.46 -3.56
N ALA A 89 4.27 -8.87 -4.22
CA ALA A 89 4.22 -8.65 -5.68
C ALA A 89 4.19 -9.98 -6.43
N VAL A 90 5.07 -10.92 -6.08
CA VAL A 90 5.10 -12.26 -6.68
C VAL A 90 3.79 -13.02 -6.37
N PHE A 91 3.32 -12.98 -5.15
CA PHE A 91 2.05 -13.60 -4.75
C PHE A 91 0.88 -13.09 -5.60
N LEU A 92 0.73 -11.77 -5.72
CA LEU A 92 -0.37 -11.16 -6.48
C LEU A 92 -0.25 -11.40 -8.00
N ALA A 93 0.95 -11.55 -8.51
CA ALA A 93 1.21 -11.81 -9.93
C ALA A 93 1.07 -13.30 -10.31
N SER A 94 1.11 -14.20 -9.34
CA SER A 94 1.14 -15.64 -9.56
C SER A 94 -0.23 -16.31 -9.40
N LYS A 95 -0.28 -17.60 -9.76
CA LYS A 95 -1.46 -18.45 -9.53
C LYS A 95 -1.78 -18.66 -8.04
N ALA A 96 -0.84 -18.40 -7.13
CA ALA A 96 -1.07 -18.48 -5.69
C ALA A 96 -2.20 -17.55 -5.21
N SER A 97 -2.48 -16.47 -5.95
CA SER A 97 -3.58 -15.54 -5.70
C SER A 97 -4.70 -15.62 -6.75
N GLU A 98 -4.88 -16.75 -7.39
CA GLU A 98 -5.77 -16.93 -8.56
C GLU A 98 -7.23 -16.53 -8.28
N TYR A 99 -7.71 -16.76 -7.06
CA TYR A 99 -9.08 -16.39 -6.65
C TYR A 99 -9.18 -15.01 -5.99
N MET A 100 -8.14 -14.17 -6.13
CA MET A 100 -8.06 -12.87 -5.49
C MET A 100 -8.07 -11.74 -6.53
N THR A 101 -9.12 -10.91 -6.50
CA THR A 101 -9.24 -9.73 -7.33
C THR A 101 -10.05 -8.65 -6.60
N GLY A 102 -9.85 -7.38 -6.95
CA GLY A 102 -10.53 -6.25 -6.34
C GLY A 102 -10.09 -5.92 -4.91
N GLN A 103 -8.99 -6.48 -4.44
CA GLN A 103 -8.56 -6.40 -3.05
C GLN A 103 -7.45 -5.37 -2.83
N ALA A 104 -7.38 -4.87 -1.61
CA ALA A 104 -6.30 -4.01 -1.13
C ALA A 104 -5.50 -4.75 -0.06
N VAL A 105 -4.21 -4.98 -0.33
CA VAL A 105 -3.29 -5.66 0.59
C VAL A 105 -2.40 -4.64 1.27
N THR A 106 -2.53 -4.52 2.58
CA THR A 106 -1.76 -3.57 3.37
C THR A 106 -0.45 -4.18 3.85
N VAL A 107 0.67 -3.51 3.54
CA VAL A 107 2.02 -3.89 3.95
C VAL A 107 2.65 -2.69 4.65
N CYS A 108 2.50 -2.61 5.97
CA CYS A 108 2.80 -1.38 6.72
C CYS A 108 3.46 -1.60 8.10
N GLY A 109 3.92 -2.82 8.37
CA GLY A 109 4.51 -3.14 9.68
C GLY A 109 3.55 -2.94 10.86
N GLY A 110 2.24 -2.96 10.60
CA GLY A 110 1.21 -2.76 11.62
C GLY A 110 0.95 -1.31 12.01
N SER A 111 1.37 -0.32 11.18
CA SER A 111 1.02 1.09 11.40
C SER A 111 -0.44 1.42 11.07
N ASN A 112 -1.11 0.55 10.33
CA ASN A 112 -2.53 0.65 10.01
C ASN A 112 -3.14 -0.74 10.06
N MET A 113 -3.79 -1.06 11.17
CA MET A 113 -4.48 -2.33 11.37
C MET A 113 -5.97 -2.16 11.10
N TRP A 114 -6.63 -3.22 10.69
CA TRP A 114 -8.08 -3.26 10.52
C TRP A 114 -8.62 -2.27 9.46
N ALA A 115 -7.82 -2.03 8.46
CA ALA A 115 -8.23 -1.20 7.33
C ALA A 115 -9.11 -1.99 6.35
#